data_29ee369a63aa1cafda017db9d28476ee
#
_entry.id   29ee369a63aa1cafda017db9d28476ee
#
_cell.length_a   1.000
_cell.length_b   1.000
_cell.length_c   1.000
_cell.angle_alpha   90.00
_cell.angle_beta   90.00
_cell.angle_gamma   90.00
#
_symmetry.space_group_name_H-M   'P 1'
#
loop_
_entity.id
_entity.type
_entity.pdbx_description
1 polymer ?
#
loop_
_entity_poly.entity_id
_entity_poly.type
_entity_poly.pdbx_seq_one_letter_code
_entity_poly.pdbx_strand_id
1 'polypeptide(L)'
;VKSVGNFTGRMVGGLGLWNVYFICKFFLTQLGYLRLELFANIALFCFLLLPANSKGMRVLKQLIALGCGIALLWSESWLPGPQSIMANATGITGFSVNYVLQLIWDFINWRMVFAGCAILLIYYAARDFIRVTAVTGCWLLFLVVSPFFGSAPSQQSNLVPQTATGKTAVGNPTDTAAALAAAKGTSQGEASSEEIDKWYQTFIAYEKDRVAKFPDSIKPKDTPFDIVILNICSLSTDDLIAANLINNRTFSQFNIRFDHFNSATSYSGPAALRLLNGACGQPSHDALYDTRRPECEIMNRLDSLGFKQHLFLDHSGVYDNYLNAMRTQAGLTAPFERRRYPVKYVSFNNEEIADTLSVFRHWRSVVNKAKDPRSVSLFNFIALHDGNRQPGKSRWEEFEPRARAFIDALDVFIADLQKSKRKVMLIIVPEHGAAVRGDRIQTPRLRDIPSRRITQVPVMVKFFGLNKLPKTPVHVTSDTSYLALSTLIGRVIETNYFSKPEGAVPIADLVNDLPTTHMVSENAQAMVLEYKGKDYLKMSKGQW
;
A
#
# COMPACT_ATOMS: atom_id res chain seq x y z
N VAL A 1 53.24 2.50 57.92
CA VAL A 1 52.58 1.69 56.88
C VAL A 1 51.08 2.04 56.90
N LYS A 2 50.66 3.04 56.12
CA LYS A 2 49.24 3.37 55.92
C LYS A 2 48.84 3.02 54.51
N SER A 3 48.00 2.00 54.40
CA SER A 3 46.86 1.77 53.50
C SER A 3 47.00 2.34 52.07
N VAL A 4 47.57 1.54 51.17
CA VAL A 4 47.26 1.55 49.73
C VAL A 4 46.10 0.55 49.53
N GLY A 5 44.91 1.01 49.68
CA GLY A 5 43.75 0.13 49.50
C GLY A 5 42.48 0.93 49.52
N ASN A 6 42.10 1.57 48.41
CA ASN A 6 40.69 1.92 48.09
C ASN A 6 40.61 2.83 46.84
N PHE A 7 41.48 2.66 45.84
CA PHE A 7 41.35 3.46 44.61
C PHE A 7 40.60 2.72 43.49
N THR A 8 40.39 1.43 43.60
CA THR A 8 39.77 0.58 42.56
C THR A 8 38.27 0.37 42.69
N GLY A 9 37.65 0.82 43.82
CA GLY A 9 36.23 0.56 44.12
C GLY A 9 35.22 1.61 43.65
N ARG A 10 35.66 2.75 43.12
CA ARG A 10 34.78 3.88 42.74
C ARG A 10 34.72 4.24 41.27
N MET A 11 35.45 3.59 40.41
CA MET A 11 35.57 4.02 39.02
C MET A 11 34.64 3.38 37.99
N VAL A 12 33.85 2.36 38.35
CA VAL A 12 32.86 1.81 37.37
C VAL A 12 31.52 1.63 38.08
N GLY A 13 30.76 2.67 38.19
CA GLY A 13 29.34 2.57 38.44
C GLY A 13 28.71 1.85 37.26
N GLY A 14 28.16 0.64 37.49
CA GLY A 14 27.50 -0.11 36.42
C GLY A 14 26.37 0.68 35.76
N LEU A 15 26.07 0.38 34.52
CA LEU A 15 25.01 1.01 33.72
C LEU A 15 23.60 0.86 34.32
N GLY A 16 23.42 0.02 35.35
CA GLY A 16 22.11 -0.21 35.96
C GLY A 16 21.09 -0.72 34.92
N LEU A 17 19.89 -0.15 34.91
CA LEU A 17 18.82 -0.51 33.98
C LEU A 17 19.16 -0.26 32.50
N TRP A 18 20.13 0.57 32.18
CA TRP A 18 20.58 0.75 30.82
C TRP A 18 21.17 -0.51 30.18
N ASN A 19 21.62 -1.46 30.99
CA ASN A 19 21.99 -2.78 30.47
C ASN A 19 20.80 -3.47 29.81
N VAL A 20 19.61 -3.36 30.38
CA VAL A 20 18.38 -3.95 29.80
C VAL A 20 18.08 -3.31 28.45
N TYR A 21 18.23 -1.96 28.32
CA TYR A 21 18.07 -1.26 27.06
C TYR A 21 18.98 -1.84 25.97
N PHE A 22 20.27 -2.01 26.23
CA PHE A 22 21.22 -2.56 25.25
C PHE A 22 20.97 -4.04 24.95
N ILE A 23 20.57 -4.84 25.96
CA ILE A 23 20.22 -6.26 25.78
C ILE A 23 18.97 -6.37 24.89
N CYS A 24 17.93 -5.59 25.16
CA CYS A 24 16.73 -5.56 24.31
C CYS A 24 17.08 -5.17 22.87
N LYS A 25 17.92 -4.16 22.68
CA LYS A 25 18.40 -3.77 21.34
C LYS A 25 19.16 -4.90 20.65
N PHE A 26 20.00 -5.65 21.38
CA PHE A 26 20.68 -6.82 20.84
C PHE A 26 19.68 -7.82 20.25
N PHE A 27 18.68 -8.23 21.02
CA PHE A 27 17.68 -9.16 20.54
C PHE A 27 16.87 -8.61 19.37
N LEU A 28 16.45 -7.34 19.43
CA LEU A 28 15.71 -6.70 18.35
C LEU A 28 16.52 -6.60 17.05
N THR A 29 17.83 -6.34 17.16
CA THR A 29 18.74 -6.34 16.00
C THR A 29 18.90 -7.73 15.40
N GLN A 30 19.09 -8.77 16.24
CA GLN A 30 19.20 -10.17 15.78
C GLN A 30 17.91 -10.68 15.13
N LEU A 31 16.77 -10.20 15.58
CA LEU A 31 15.45 -10.52 15.00
C LEU A 31 15.11 -9.65 13.76
N GLY A 32 15.99 -8.72 13.38
CA GLY A 32 15.80 -7.86 12.21
C GLY A 32 14.80 -6.71 12.41
N TYR A 33 14.43 -6.40 13.65
CA TYR A 33 13.51 -5.28 13.96
C TYR A 33 14.20 -3.92 14.10
N LEU A 34 15.54 -3.89 14.25
CA LEU A 34 16.32 -2.67 14.36
C LEU A 34 17.56 -2.73 13.46
N ARG A 35 17.94 -1.57 12.91
CA ARG A 35 19.23 -1.31 12.29
C ARG A 35 20.12 -0.59 13.30
N LEU A 36 21.06 -1.31 13.91
CA LEU A 36 21.90 -0.74 14.96
C LEU A 36 22.89 0.31 14.41
N GLU A 37 22.74 1.56 14.85
CA GLU A 37 23.70 2.64 14.63
C GLU A 37 24.89 2.49 15.59
N LEU A 38 25.86 1.64 15.20
CA LEU A 38 26.90 1.13 16.10
C LEU A 38 27.67 2.24 16.83
N PHE A 39 28.15 3.26 16.10
CA PHE A 39 28.95 4.35 16.70
C PHE A 39 28.16 5.21 17.66
N ALA A 40 26.90 5.50 17.35
CA ALA A 40 26.03 6.28 18.22
C ALA A 40 25.67 5.52 19.51
N ASN A 41 25.47 4.18 19.43
CA ASN A 41 25.28 3.34 20.59
C ASN A 41 26.53 3.24 21.48
N ILE A 42 27.71 3.16 20.89
CA ILE A 42 28.98 3.21 21.63
C ILE A 42 29.14 4.57 22.32
N ALA A 43 28.82 5.67 21.64
CA ALA A 43 28.88 7.00 22.23
C ALA A 43 27.93 7.12 23.44
N LEU A 44 26.68 6.65 23.33
CA LEU A 44 25.74 6.60 24.45
C LEU A 44 26.24 5.71 25.57
N PHE A 45 26.79 4.53 25.27
CA PHE A 45 27.37 3.63 26.26
C PHE A 45 28.53 4.31 27.02
N CYS A 46 29.48 4.93 26.32
CA CYS A 46 30.58 5.66 26.91
C CYS A 46 30.08 6.86 27.75
N PHE A 47 29.10 7.62 27.26
CA PHE A 47 28.51 8.73 28.01
C PHE A 47 27.88 8.24 29.34
N LEU A 48 27.21 7.11 29.34
CA LEU A 48 26.63 6.52 30.53
C LEU A 48 27.67 6.05 31.55
N LEU A 49 28.90 5.72 31.14
CA LEU A 49 30.00 5.34 32.02
C LEU A 49 30.68 6.55 32.67
N LEU A 50 30.51 7.76 32.14
CA LEU A 50 31.15 8.97 32.73
C LEU A 50 30.68 9.16 34.18
N PRO A 51 31.61 9.43 35.12
CA PRO A 51 31.27 9.70 36.52
C PRO A 51 30.52 11.03 36.64
N ALA A 52 29.54 11.10 37.54
CA ALA A 52 28.82 12.33 37.86
C ALA A 52 28.88 12.56 39.39
N ASN A 53 29.54 13.63 39.79
CA ASN A 53 29.92 13.88 41.19
C ASN A 53 28.78 14.47 42.04
N SER A 54 27.85 15.23 41.46
CA SER A 54 26.71 15.83 42.17
C SER A 54 25.39 15.14 41.85
N LYS A 55 24.41 15.25 42.77
CA LYS A 55 23.04 14.71 42.53
C LYS A 55 22.39 15.33 41.29
N GLY A 56 22.54 16.67 41.12
CA GLY A 56 21.98 17.36 39.97
C GLY A 56 22.61 16.90 38.64
N MET A 57 23.94 16.72 38.61
CA MET A 57 24.66 16.21 37.42
C MET A 57 24.21 14.77 37.06
N ARG A 58 23.92 13.93 38.06
CA ARG A 58 23.41 12.58 37.84
C ARG A 58 22.04 12.61 37.18
N VAL A 59 21.11 13.44 37.68
CA VAL A 59 19.78 13.60 37.10
C VAL A 59 19.87 14.14 35.67
N LEU A 60 20.64 15.21 35.46
CA LEU A 60 20.83 15.80 34.14
C LEU A 60 21.40 14.77 33.15
N LYS A 61 22.43 14.01 33.56
CA LYS A 61 23.00 12.93 32.74
C LYS A 61 21.96 11.88 32.35
N GLN A 62 21.08 11.46 33.28
CA GLN A 62 20.03 10.49 33.00
C GLN A 62 18.96 11.05 32.06
N LEU A 63 18.59 12.32 32.19
CA LEU A 63 17.64 12.97 31.27
C LEU A 63 18.20 13.06 29.85
N ILE A 64 19.46 13.47 29.71
CA ILE A 64 20.13 13.52 28.40
C ILE A 64 20.23 12.10 27.80
N ALA A 65 20.65 11.11 28.61
CA ALA A 65 20.76 9.73 28.15
C ALA A 65 19.41 9.18 27.70
N LEU A 66 18.32 9.51 28.44
CA LEU A 66 16.96 9.08 28.08
C LEU A 66 16.53 9.68 26.75
N GLY A 67 16.75 10.99 26.55
CA GLY A 67 16.45 11.64 25.28
C GLY A 67 17.24 11.05 24.11
N CYS A 68 18.56 10.86 24.28
CA CYS A 68 19.41 10.22 23.27
C CYS A 68 19.00 8.75 23.03
N GLY A 69 18.67 8.01 24.08
CA GLY A 69 18.25 6.61 23.96
C GLY A 69 16.93 6.45 23.18
N ILE A 70 15.95 7.33 23.43
CA ILE A 70 14.69 7.36 22.67
C ILE A 70 14.96 7.76 21.22
N ALA A 71 15.75 8.81 20.98
CA ALA A 71 16.08 9.27 19.64
C ALA A 71 16.81 8.18 18.83
N LEU A 72 17.76 7.46 19.44
CA LEU A 72 18.44 6.33 18.81
C LEU A 72 17.49 5.19 18.51
N LEU A 73 16.63 4.81 19.47
CA LEU A 73 15.65 3.75 19.23
C LEU A 73 14.71 4.10 18.08
N TRP A 74 14.31 5.36 17.97
CA TRP A 74 13.50 5.86 16.88
C TRP A 74 14.25 5.81 15.53
N SER A 75 15.47 6.33 15.46
CA SER A 75 16.26 6.38 14.22
C SER A 75 16.65 5.00 13.69
N GLU A 76 16.80 4.03 14.58
CA GLU A 76 17.14 2.64 14.25
C GLU A 76 15.95 1.76 13.97
N SER A 77 14.75 2.19 14.37
CA SER A 77 13.51 1.48 14.10
C SER A 77 13.00 1.81 12.69
N TRP A 78 12.18 0.91 12.13
CA TRP A 78 11.47 1.14 10.87
C TRP A 78 10.25 2.07 11.03
N LEU A 79 10.17 2.82 12.14
CA LEU A 79 9.08 3.77 12.37
C LEU A 79 9.18 4.95 11.39
N PRO A 80 8.03 5.47 10.92
CA PRO A 80 7.99 6.64 10.05
C PRO A 80 8.73 7.83 10.67
N GLY A 81 9.45 8.58 9.86
CA GLY A 81 10.16 9.78 10.34
C GLY A 81 9.18 10.83 10.89
N PRO A 82 9.63 11.75 11.77
CA PRO A 82 8.79 12.83 12.32
C PRO A 82 8.08 13.65 11.24
N GLN A 83 8.70 13.78 10.07
CA GLN A 83 8.14 14.49 8.92
C GLN A 83 6.91 13.76 8.32
N SER A 84 6.89 12.41 8.36
CA SER A 84 5.74 11.63 7.95
C SER A 84 4.54 11.83 8.88
N ILE A 85 4.80 11.86 10.19
CA ILE A 85 3.78 12.14 11.20
C ILE A 85 3.27 13.57 11.04
N MET A 86 4.15 14.53 10.78
CA MET A 86 3.75 15.94 10.58
C MET A 86 3.01 16.17 9.28
N ALA A 87 3.39 15.51 8.18
CA ALA A 87 2.67 15.58 6.91
C ALA A 87 1.23 15.04 7.02
N ASN A 88 1.02 14.06 7.91
CA ASN A 88 -0.29 13.47 8.19
C ASN A 88 -0.97 14.06 9.45
N ALA A 89 -0.38 15.09 10.08
CA ALA A 89 -0.89 15.66 11.34
C ALA A 89 -2.32 16.23 11.21
N THR A 90 -2.67 16.77 10.04
CA THR A 90 -4.03 17.24 9.74
C THR A 90 -5.05 16.10 9.74
N GLY A 91 -4.64 14.89 9.32
CA GLY A 91 -5.45 13.68 9.42
C GLY A 91 -5.63 13.20 10.86
N ILE A 92 -4.61 13.32 11.70
CA ILE A 92 -4.64 12.86 13.10
C ILE A 92 -5.61 13.69 13.96
N THR A 93 -5.75 14.99 13.70
CA THR A 93 -6.68 15.86 14.43
C THR A 93 -8.15 15.50 14.21
N GLY A 94 -8.47 14.76 13.15
CA GLY A 94 -9.82 14.24 12.87
C GLY A 94 -10.17 12.95 13.61
N PHE A 95 -9.19 12.30 14.26
CA PHE A 95 -9.43 11.02 14.93
C PHE A 95 -10.17 11.19 16.26
N SER A 96 -11.12 10.32 16.56
CA SER A 96 -11.72 10.28 17.89
C SER A 96 -10.70 9.77 18.92
N VAL A 97 -10.74 10.32 20.14
CA VAL A 97 -9.83 9.92 21.23
C VAL A 97 -9.89 8.41 21.48
N ASN A 98 -11.07 7.82 21.44
CA ASN A 98 -11.26 6.37 21.61
C ASN A 98 -10.56 5.57 20.51
N TYR A 99 -10.57 6.06 19.27
CA TYR A 99 -9.87 5.42 18.16
C TYR A 99 -8.35 5.47 18.36
N VAL A 100 -7.81 6.62 18.77
CA VAL A 100 -6.38 6.78 19.06
C VAL A 100 -5.93 5.85 20.19
N LEU A 101 -6.69 5.78 21.29
CA LEU A 101 -6.38 4.88 22.41
C LEU A 101 -6.42 3.41 22.00
N GLN A 102 -7.40 3.03 21.21
CA GLN A 102 -7.53 1.66 20.72
C GLN A 102 -6.41 1.33 19.72
N LEU A 103 -6.05 2.27 18.84
CA LEU A 103 -4.92 2.14 17.93
C LEU A 103 -3.61 1.92 18.72
N ILE A 104 -3.33 2.74 19.73
CA ILE A 104 -2.16 2.56 20.60
C ILE A 104 -2.17 1.17 21.25
N TRP A 105 -3.32 0.73 21.76
CA TRP A 105 -3.45 -0.59 22.41
C TRP A 105 -3.16 -1.75 21.46
N ASP A 106 -3.63 -1.68 20.20
CA ASP A 106 -3.46 -2.72 19.19
C ASP A 106 -2.04 -2.71 18.58
N PHE A 107 -1.35 -1.56 18.61
CA PHE A 107 0.07 -1.48 18.21
C PHE A 107 1.01 -2.08 19.25
N ILE A 108 0.57 -2.28 20.51
CA ILE A 108 1.39 -2.93 21.52
C ILE A 108 1.55 -4.42 21.18
N ASN A 109 2.75 -4.80 20.76
CA ASN A 109 3.09 -6.21 20.61
C ASN A 109 3.31 -6.84 22.00
N TRP A 110 2.25 -7.39 22.57
CA TRP A 110 2.27 -7.98 23.90
C TRP A 110 3.32 -9.07 24.07
N ARG A 111 3.65 -9.83 23.03
CA ARG A 111 4.73 -10.83 23.05
C ARG A 111 6.08 -10.17 23.31
N MET A 112 6.36 -9.02 22.68
CA MET A 112 7.58 -8.24 22.93
C MET A 112 7.60 -7.61 24.32
N VAL A 113 6.45 -7.14 24.82
CA VAL A 113 6.33 -6.63 26.19
C VAL A 113 6.67 -7.74 27.18
N PHE A 114 6.08 -8.94 27.02
CA PHE A 114 6.39 -10.08 27.87
C PHE A 114 7.86 -10.52 27.76
N ALA A 115 8.45 -10.52 26.56
CA ALA A 115 9.86 -10.80 26.37
C ALA A 115 10.74 -9.75 27.08
N GLY A 116 10.41 -8.46 26.98
CA GLY A 116 11.08 -7.39 27.70
C GLY A 116 11.01 -7.55 29.22
N CYS A 117 9.83 -7.91 29.75
CA CYS A 117 9.66 -8.22 31.17
C CYS A 117 10.49 -9.44 31.58
N ALA A 118 10.54 -10.48 30.77
CA ALA A 118 11.39 -11.66 31.05
C ALA A 118 12.88 -11.28 31.06
N ILE A 119 13.36 -10.48 30.11
CA ILE A 119 14.74 -9.97 30.08
C ILE A 119 15.02 -9.15 31.36
N LEU A 120 14.10 -8.32 31.79
CA LEU A 120 14.22 -7.53 33.01
C LEU A 120 14.35 -8.43 34.25
N LEU A 121 13.53 -9.46 34.37
CA LEU A 121 13.59 -10.43 35.48
C LEU A 121 14.92 -11.20 35.46
N ILE A 122 15.36 -11.68 34.28
CA ILE A 122 16.65 -12.37 34.12
C ILE A 122 17.81 -11.43 34.50
N TYR A 123 17.74 -10.16 34.09
CA TYR A 123 18.73 -9.16 34.47
C TYR A 123 18.81 -8.98 36.00
N TYR A 124 17.68 -8.86 36.68
CA TYR A 124 17.66 -8.74 38.14
C TYR A 124 18.21 -9.99 38.85
N ALA A 125 17.96 -11.17 38.36
CA ALA A 125 18.51 -12.42 38.87
C ALA A 125 20.02 -12.57 38.60
N ALA A 126 20.50 -12.11 37.44
CA ALA A 126 21.88 -12.31 37.00
C ALA A 126 22.86 -11.20 37.45
N ARG A 127 22.37 -9.99 37.76
CA ARG A 127 23.20 -8.80 38.02
C ARG A 127 24.19 -8.97 39.19
N ASP A 128 23.88 -9.83 40.17
CA ASP A 128 24.72 -10.06 41.33
C ASP A 128 25.79 -11.13 41.06
N PHE A 129 25.62 -11.95 40.03
CA PHE A 129 26.53 -13.01 39.61
C PHE A 129 27.39 -12.63 38.42
N ILE A 130 26.89 -11.79 37.50
CA ILE A 130 27.53 -11.45 36.22
C ILE A 130 27.69 -9.92 36.13
N ARG A 131 28.88 -9.48 35.71
CA ARG A 131 29.12 -8.08 35.37
C ARG A 131 28.48 -7.72 34.02
N VAL A 132 27.13 -7.58 33.98
CA VAL A 132 26.34 -7.37 32.77
C VAL A 132 26.84 -6.18 31.95
N THR A 133 27.29 -5.09 32.59
CA THR A 133 27.90 -3.94 31.90
C THR A 133 29.14 -4.31 31.07
N ALA A 134 29.98 -5.22 31.59
CA ALA A 134 31.15 -5.70 30.86
C ALA A 134 30.74 -6.56 29.65
N VAL A 135 29.73 -7.42 29.82
CA VAL A 135 29.19 -8.25 28.72
C VAL A 135 28.63 -7.36 27.61
N THR A 136 27.85 -6.31 27.97
CA THR A 136 27.31 -5.34 27.00
C THR A 136 28.43 -4.61 26.26
N GLY A 137 29.48 -4.17 26.98
CA GLY A 137 30.64 -3.52 26.38
C GLY A 137 31.43 -4.45 25.44
N CYS A 138 31.67 -5.70 25.86
CA CYS A 138 32.30 -6.71 25.01
C CYS A 138 31.50 -6.99 23.74
N TRP A 139 30.18 -7.07 23.84
CA TRP A 139 29.32 -7.24 22.68
C TRP A 139 29.41 -6.05 21.69
N LEU A 140 29.34 -4.80 22.18
CA LEU A 140 29.50 -3.62 21.33
C LEU A 140 30.89 -3.61 20.67
N LEU A 141 31.93 -3.95 21.42
CA LEU A 141 33.29 -4.05 20.88
C LEU A 141 33.39 -5.17 19.82
N PHE A 142 32.77 -6.32 20.07
CA PHE A 142 32.75 -7.43 19.12
C PHE A 142 32.12 -7.00 17.79
N LEU A 143 31.04 -6.21 17.80
CA LEU A 143 30.44 -5.68 16.58
C LEU A 143 31.33 -4.75 15.79
N VAL A 144 32.24 -3.99 16.48
CA VAL A 144 33.25 -3.15 15.80
C VAL A 144 34.32 -4.02 15.13
N VAL A 145 34.70 -5.12 15.79
CA VAL A 145 35.85 -5.93 15.39
C VAL A 145 35.44 -7.05 14.42
N SER A 146 34.21 -7.53 14.49
CA SER A 146 33.72 -8.66 13.66
C SER A 146 33.89 -8.46 12.14
N PRO A 147 33.74 -7.24 11.56
CA PRO A 147 34.00 -7.02 10.13
C PRO A 147 35.44 -7.27 9.72
N PHE A 148 36.40 -7.19 10.67
CA PHE A 148 37.83 -7.39 10.41
C PHE A 148 38.25 -8.86 10.45
N PHE A 149 37.41 -9.74 11.02
CA PHE A 149 37.68 -11.19 11.12
C PHE A 149 36.91 -12.05 10.13
N GLY A 150 35.96 -11.44 9.39
CA GLY A 150 35.13 -12.15 8.43
C GLY A 150 35.34 -11.64 7.01
N SER A 151 35.88 -12.53 6.15
CA SER A 151 35.87 -12.53 4.69
C SER A 151 37.05 -11.95 3.96
N ALA A 152 37.56 -12.76 3.02
CA ALA A 152 38.52 -12.42 2.00
C ALA A 152 38.13 -11.12 1.23
N PRO A 153 39.11 -10.32 0.78
CA PRO A 153 38.84 -9.04 0.16
C PRO A 153 38.16 -9.22 -1.20
N SER A 154 36.95 -8.74 -1.32
CA SER A 154 36.38 -8.43 -2.62
C SER A 154 37.16 -7.22 -3.18
N GLN A 155 37.80 -7.42 -4.30
CA GLN A 155 38.58 -6.40 -5.01
C GLN A 155 37.71 -5.18 -5.31
N GLN A 156 37.99 -4.07 -4.64
CA GLN A 156 37.57 -2.75 -5.10
C GLN A 156 38.38 -2.43 -6.37
N SER A 157 37.73 -2.52 -7.51
CA SER A 157 38.25 -1.94 -8.74
C SER A 157 38.10 -0.41 -8.66
N ASN A 158 39.21 0.28 -8.46
CA ASN A 158 39.32 1.71 -8.68
C ASN A 158 39.06 2.01 -10.17
N LEU A 159 37.88 2.56 -10.47
CA LEU A 159 37.62 3.18 -11.77
C LEU A 159 37.51 4.68 -11.57
N VAL A 160 38.48 5.37 -12.17
CA VAL A 160 38.61 6.81 -12.35
C VAL A 160 37.37 7.37 -13.07
N PRO A 161 36.81 8.53 -12.67
CA PRO A 161 35.69 9.12 -13.41
C PRO A 161 36.18 9.71 -14.72
N GLN A 162 35.78 9.10 -15.83
CA GLN A 162 35.83 9.77 -17.12
C GLN A 162 34.54 10.54 -17.33
N THR A 163 34.65 11.84 -17.38
CA THR A 163 33.66 12.77 -17.90
C THR A 163 33.39 12.45 -19.37
N ALA A 164 32.23 11.88 -19.66
CA ALA A 164 31.72 11.76 -21.01
C ALA A 164 30.43 12.56 -21.13
N THR A 165 30.54 13.73 -21.75
CA THR A 165 29.41 14.44 -22.39
C THR A 165 28.90 13.59 -23.55
N GLY A 166 27.81 12.86 -23.31
CA GLY A 166 27.13 12.05 -24.33
C GLY A 166 25.68 12.44 -24.42
N LYS A 167 25.29 13.01 -25.56
CA LYS A 167 23.89 13.24 -25.93
C LYS A 167 23.10 11.94 -25.81
N THR A 168 22.04 11.94 -24.99
CA THR A 168 21.07 10.85 -24.89
C THR A 168 20.34 10.73 -26.22
N ALA A 169 20.66 9.70 -26.96
CA ALA A 169 19.83 9.25 -28.09
C ALA A 169 18.58 8.60 -27.48
N VAL A 170 17.40 9.07 -27.87
CA VAL A 170 16.11 8.46 -27.60
C VAL A 170 16.11 7.08 -28.27
N GLY A 171 16.21 6.03 -27.45
CA GLY A 171 16.15 4.65 -27.91
C GLY A 171 14.74 4.29 -28.43
N ASN A 172 14.71 3.39 -29.39
CA ASN A 172 13.48 2.89 -30.01
C ASN A 172 12.57 2.22 -28.93
N PRO A 173 11.25 2.38 -28.93
CA PRO A 173 10.33 1.79 -27.95
C PRO A 173 10.49 0.27 -27.75
N THR A 174 10.92 -0.44 -28.81
CA THR A 174 11.17 -1.89 -28.78
C THR A 174 12.36 -2.27 -27.91
N ASP A 175 13.41 -1.44 -27.88
CA ASP A 175 14.63 -1.70 -27.08
C ASP A 175 14.37 -1.47 -25.59
N THR A 176 13.50 -0.53 -25.27
CA THR A 176 13.12 -0.22 -23.89
C THR A 176 12.27 -1.34 -23.27
N ALA A 177 11.31 -1.88 -24.04
CA ALA A 177 10.49 -3.03 -23.62
C ALA A 177 11.35 -4.29 -23.39
N ALA A 178 12.35 -4.52 -24.28
CA ALA A 178 13.28 -5.64 -24.15
C ALA A 178 14.19 -5.50 -22.91
N ALA A 179 14.67 -4.29 -22.60
CA ALA A 179 15.47 -4.01 -21.41
C ALA A 179 14.68 -4.25 -20.09
N LEU A 180 13.38 -3.89 -20.08
CA LEU A 180 12.51 -4.15 -18.95
C LEU A 180 12.17 -5.65 -18.79
N ALA A 181 11.96 -6.36 -19.91
CA ALA A 181 11.68 -7.79 -19.92
C ALA A 181 12.89 -8.62 -19.44
N ALA A 182 14.11 -8.22 -19.76
CA ALA A 182 15.33 -8.87 -19.30
C ALA A 182 15.48 -8.86 -17.77
N ALA A 183 14.85 -7.91 -17.09
CA ALA A 183 14.83 -7.82 -15.62
C ALA A 183 13.89 -8.86 -14.94
N LYS A 184 13.09 -9.61 -15.69
CA LYS A 184 12.26 -10.73 -15.16
C LYS A 184 13.03 -12.04 -14.94
N GLY A 185 14.29 -12.13 -15.40
CA GLY A 185 15.14 -13.34 -15.24
C GLY A 185 15.69 -13.48 -13.83
N THR A 186 15.71 -14.70 -13.30
CA THR A 186 16.39 -15.04 -12.02
C THR A 186 17.91 -14.93 -12.19
N SER A 187 18.54 -13.88 -11.64
CA SER A 187 20.00 -13.82 -11.53
C SER A 187 20.43 -14.04 -10.08
N GLN A 188 21.49 -14.85 -9.89
CA GLN A 188 22.08 -15.16 -8.60
C GLN A 188 22.97 -14.00 -8.10
N GLY A 189 22.39 -12.86 -7.72
CA GLY A 189 23.13 -11.74 -7.14
C GLY A 189 22.18 -10.69 -6.59
N GLU A 190 22.61 -9.95 -5.56
CA GLU A 190 21.90 -8.73 -5.14
C GLU A 190 22.20 -7.63 -6.15
N ALA A 191 21.14 -6.98 -6.66
CA ALA A 191 21.30 -5.83 -7.54
C ALA A 191 21.79 -4.61 -6.75
N SER A 192 22.64 -3.79 -7.37
CA SER A 192 23.06 -2.53 -6.75
C SER A 192 21.91 -1.49 -6.77
N SER A 193 21.94 -0.56 -5.82
CA SER A 193 20.96 0.54 -5.80
C SER A 193 20.96 1.34 -7.10
N GLU A 194 22.12 1.55 -7.71
CA GLU A 194 22.25 2.26 -8.98
C GLU A 194 21.57 1.52 -10.15
N GLU A 195 21.72 0.20 -10.19
CA GLU A 195 21.11 -0.66 -11.21
C GLU A 195 19.57 -0.59 -11.10
N ILE A 196 19.04 -0.66 -9.89
CA ILE A 196 17.59 -0.60 -9.64
C ILE A 196 17.04 0.80 -9.95
N ASP A 197 17.74 1.87 -9.55
CA ASP A 197 17.35 3.24 -9.89
C ASP A 197 17.30 3.46 -11.41
N LYS A 198 18.31 2.99 -12.15
CA LYS A 198 18.33 3.07 -13.60
C LYS A 198 17.16 2.31 -14.24
N TRP A 199 16.88 1.12 -13.73
CA TRP A 199 15.75 0.33 -14.20
C TRP A 199 14.41 1.06 -13.92
N TYR A 200 14.24 1.63 -12.73
CA TYR A 200 13.04 2.39 -12.38
C TYR A 200 12.85 3.62 -13.30
N GLN A 201 13.92 4.37 -13.60
CA GLN A 201 13.82 5.48 -14.55
C GLN A 201 13.43 5.00 -15.97
N THR A 202 13.94 3.85 -16.37
CA THR A 202 13.55 3.23 -17.66
C THR A 202 12.07 2.83 -17.64
N PHE A 203 11.59 2.29 -16.53
CA PHE A 203 10.17 1.96 -16.35
C PHE A 203 9.28 3.20 -16.47
N ILE A 204 9.60 4.28 -15.76
CA ILE A 204 8.81 5.53 -15.81
C ILE A 204 8.80 6.12 -17.23
N ALA A 205 9.96 6.12 -17.90
CA ALA A 205 10.06 6.60 -19.27
C ALA A 205 9.20 5.75 -20.25
N TYR A 206 9.21 4.43 -20.07
CA TYR A 206 8.39 3.51 -20.89
C TYR A 206 6.90 3.71 -20.64
N GLU A 207 6.47 3.84 -19.37
CA GLU A 207 5.07 4.01 -19.01
C GLU A 207 4.50 5.36 -19.46
N LYS A 208 5.33 6.40 -19.56
CA LYS A 208 4.92 7.77 -19.91
C LYS A 208 4.18 7.86 -21.24
N ASP A 209 4.61 7.08 -22.23
CA ASP A 209 4.11 7.16 -23.60
C ASP A 209 3.00 6.13 -23.90
N ARG A 210 2.63 5.31 -22.92
CA ARG A 210 1.60 4.28 -23.08
C ARG A 210 0.21 4.88 -22.90
N VAL A 211 -0.69 4.61 -23.84
CA VAL A 211 -2.10 5.05 -23.79
C VAL A 211 -3.00 3.91 -24.25
N ALA A 212 -4.11 3.71 -23.54
CA ALA A 212 -5.13 2.74 -23.92
C ALA A 212 -5.86 3.18 -25.19
N LYS A 213 -6.10 2.23 -26.08
CA LYS A 213 -6.87 2.47 -27.31
C LYS A 213 -8.37 2.47 -27.00
N PHE A 214 -9.04 3.52 -27.41
CA PHE A 214 -10.49 3.63 -27.45
C PHE A 214 -10.93 3.97 -28.88
N PRO A 215 -12.13 3.57 -29.31
CA PRO A 215 -12.67 4.04 -30.59
C PRO A 215 -12.90 5.57 -30.54
N ASP A 216 -12.82 6.22 -31.67
CA ASP A 216 -13.08 7.67 -31.77
C ASP A 216 -14.55 8.01 -31.53
N SER A 217 -15.47 7.12 -31.89
CA SER A 217 -16.91 7.27 -31.72
C SER A 217 -17.61 5.92 -31.64
N ILE A 218 -18.79 5.90 -31.04
CA ILE A 218 -19.71 4.75 -31.04
C ILE A 218 -20.74 4.96 -32.14
N LYS A 219 -20.96 3.92 -32.96
CA LYS A 219 -21.96 3.98 -34.03
C LYS A 219 -23.39 4.03 -33.47
N PRO A 220 -24.34 4.79 -34.07
CA PRO A 220 -25.70 4.89 -33.57
C PRO A 220 -26.44 3.54 -33.42
N LYS A 221 -26.05 2.55 -34.24
CA LYS A 221 -26.63 1.19 -34.22
C LYS A 221 -25.97 0.25 -33.22
N ASP A 222 -24.87 0.66 -32.58
CA ASP A 222 -24.18 -0.17 -31.61
C ASP A 222 -25.03 -0.35 -30.35
N THR A 223 -25.01 -1.55 -29.82
CA THR A 223 -25.84 -1.94 -28.67
C THR A 223 -25.53 -1.09 -27.44
N PRO A 224 -26.53 -0.41 -26.86
CA PRO A 224 -26.34 0.30 -25.60
C PRO A 224 -26.03 -0.62 -24.44
N PHE A 225 -25.16 -0.16 -23.53
CA PHE A 225 -24.86 -0.85 -22.28
C PHE A 225 -24.33 0.13 -21.22
N ASP A 226 -24.33 -0.30 -19.98
CA ASP A 226 -23.80 0.49 -18.86
C ASP A 226 -22.45 -0.07 -18.38
N ILE A 227 -21.59 0.80 -17.90
CA ILE A 227 -20.34 0.45 -17.22
C ILE A 227 -20.49 0.81 -15.74
N VAL A 228 -20.26 -0.14 -14.86
CA VAL A 228 -20.30 0.04 -13.39
C VAL A 228 -18.93 -0.29 -12.83
N ILE A 229 -18.25 0.68 -12.24
CA ILE A 229 -16.94 0.55 -11.64
C ILE A 229 -17.09 0.63 -10.12
N LEU A 230 -16.83 -0.47 -9.42
CA LEU A 230 -16.82 -0.54 -7.96
C LEU A 230 -15.39 -0.39 -7.47
N ASN A 231 -15.03 0.81 -7.04
CA ASN A 231 -13.78 1.11 -6.38
C ASN A 231 -13.98 0.92 -4.87
N ILE A 232 -13.21 -0.01 -4.28
CA ILE A 232 -13.43 -0.48 -2.91
C ILE A 232 -12.16 -0.23 -2.11
N CYS A 233 -12.26 0.60 -1.08
CA CYS A 233 -11.17 0.82 -0.15
C CYS A 233 -10.94 -0.42 0.72
N SER A 234 -9.68 -0.79 0.92
CA SER A 234 -9.25 -1.83 1.86
C SER A 234 -9.65 -3.25 1.50
N LEU A 235 -9.34 -3.70 0.27
CA LEU A 235 -9.57 -5.07 -0.18
C LEU A 235 -8.43 -5.56 -1.09
N SER A 236 -7.49 -6.34 -0.56
CA SER A 236 -6.46 -7.05 -1.34
C SER A 236 -6.76 -8.54 -1.46
N THR A 237 -6.01 -9.21 -2.33
CA THR A 237 -6.04 -10.68 -2.43
C THR A 237 -5.59 -11.32 -1.12
N ASP A 238 -4.58 -10.75 -0.43
CA ASP A 238 -4.10 -11.25 0.87
C ASP A 238 -5.16 -11.09 1.97
N ASP A 239 -5.94 -9.99 1.97
CA ASP A 239 -7.03 -9.79 2.93
C ASP A 239 -8.15 -10.83 2.75
N LEU A 240 -8.50 -11.17 1.50
CA LEU A 240 -9.46 -12.23 1.21
C LEU A 240 -8.97 -13.61 1.69
N ILE A 241 -7.67 -13.89 1.55
CA ILE A 241 -7.05 -15.11 2.07
C ILE A 241 -7.09 -15.10 3.60
N ALA A 242 -6.72 -13.98 4.23
CA ALA A 242 -6.70 -13.83 5.68
C ALA A 242 -8.08 -14.02 6.32
N ALA A 243 -9.13 -13.54 5.66
CA ALA A 243 -10.53 -13.66 6.08
C ALA A 243 -11.19 -14.97 5.63
N ASN A 244 -10.46 -15.87 4.94
CA ASN A 244 -11.01 -17.10 4.34
C ASN A 244 -12.18 -16.83 3.38
N LEU A 245 -12.07 -15.77 2.56
CA LEU A 245 -13.10 -15.32 1.61
C LEU A 245 -12.66 -15.42 0.14
N ILE A 246 -11.43 -15.82 -0.14
CA ILE A 246 -10.88 -15.86 -1.50
C ILE A 246 -11.69 -16.77 -2.44
N ASN A 247 -12.25 -17.85 -1.90
CA ASN A 247 -13.09 -18.81 -2.63
C ASN A 247 -14.60 -18.57 -2.45
N ASN A 248 -15.00 -17.34 -2.07
CA ASN A 248 -16.42 -17.04 -1.93
C ASN A 248 -17.14 -17.22 -3.29
N ARG A 249 -18.31 -17.86 -3.25
CA ARG A 249 -19.13 -18.17 -4.44
C ARG A 249 -19.47 -16.93 -5.28
N THR A 250 -19.59 -15.77 -4.68
CA THR A 250 -19.89 -14.52 -5.38
C THR A 250 -18.80 -14.19 -6.41
N PHE A 251 -17.54 -14.44 -6.07
CA PHE A 251 -16.41 -14.21 -6.98
C PHE A 251 -16.31 -15.23 -8.12
N SER A 252 -16.79 -16.45 -7.94
CA SER A 252 -16.83 -17.46 -9.01
C SER A 252 -17.82 -17.13 -10.14
N GLN A 253 -18.72 -16.18 -9.92
CA GLN A 253 -19.69 -15.73 -10.91
C GLN A 253 -19.12 -14.76 -11.95
N PHE A 254 -17.89 -14.23 -11.74
CA PHE A 254 -17.28 -13.28 -12.66
C PHE A 254 -16.74 -13.97 -13.91
N ASN A 255 -16.71 -13.23 -15.02
CA ASN A 255 -16.31 -13.76 -16.32
C ASN A 255 -14.82 -13.61 -16.59
N ILE A 256 -14.19 -12.57 -16.02
CA ILE A 256 -12.76 -12.28 -16.12
C ILE A 256 -12.22 -12.05 -14.72
N ARG A 257 -11.03 -12.58 -14.43
CA ARG A 257 -10.28 -12.35 -13.18
C ARG A 257 -8.85 -12.00 -13.52
N PHE A 258 -8.34 -10.94 -12.91
CA PHE A 258 -6.93 -10.56 -12.97
C PHE A 258 -6.24 -11.16 -11.74
N ASP A 259 -5.28 -12.06 -11.96
CA ASP A 259 -4.60 -12.76 -10.88
C ASP A 259 -3.49 -11.90 -10.25
N HIS A 260 -2.87 -11.02 -11.05
CA HIS A 260 -1.79 -10.14 -10.65
C HIS A 260 -2.06 -8.69 -11.06
N PHE A 261 -3.07 -8.07 -10.43
CA PHE A 261 -3.35 -6.66 -10.67
C PHE A 261 -2.75 -5.81 -9.56
N ASN A 262 -1.86 -4.87 -9.95
CA ASN A 262 -1.22 -3.93 -9.05
C ASN A 262 -1.99 -2.60 -9.01
N SER A 263 -2.50 -2.22 -7.84
CA SER A 263 -3.09 -0.89 -7.62
C SER A 263 -2.03 0.22 -7.47
N ALA A 264 -0.77 -0.17 -7.38
CA ALA A 264 0.43 0.67 -7.39
C ALA A 264 0.54 1.69 -6.25
N THR A 265 -0.27 1.56 -5.20
CA THR A 265 -0.22 2.38 -3.99
C THR A 265 -1.00 1.72 -2.85
N SER A 266 -0.82 2.19 -1.61
CA SER A 266 -1.54 1.70 -0.44
C SER A 266 -2.44 2.76 0.22
N TYR A 267 -2.70 3.88 -0.46
CA TYR A 267 -3.57 4.96 0.02
C TYR A 267 -4.66 5.31 -0.98
N SER A 268 -5.85 5.66 -0.47
CA SER A 268 -7.05 5.86 -1.27
C SER A 268 -6.95 7.01 -2.27
N GLY A 269 -6.39 8.16 -1.86
CA GLY A 269 -6.21 9.31 -2.76
C GLY A 269 -5.42 8.96 -4.02
N PRO A 270 -4.16 8.52 -3.90
CA PRO A 270 -3.36 8.09 -5.06
C PRO A 270 -4.00 6.93 -5.84
N ALA A 271 -4.67 5.97 -5.17
CA ALA A 271 -5.31 4.84 -5.86
C ALA A 271 -6.46 5.30 -6.76
N ALA A 272 -7.30 6.20 -6.26
CA ALA A 272 -8.39 6.77 -7.04
C ALA A 272 -7.88 7.63 -8.21
N LEU A 273 -6.81 8.41 -8.01
CA LEU A 273 -6.16 9.15 -9.10
C LEU A 273 -5.59 8.21 -10.17
N ARG A 274 -4.94 7.10 -9.76
CA ARG A 274 -4.43 6.09 -10.70
C ARG A 274 -5.54 5.40 -11.49
N LEU A 275 -6.67 5.09 -10.84
CA LEU A 275 -7.84 4.54 -11.53
C LEU A 275 -8.41 5.54 -12.54
N LEU A 276 -8.62 6.78 -12.13
CA LEU A 276 -9.25 7.81 -12.97
C LEU A 276 -8.37 8.24 -14.13
N ASN A 277 -7.03 8.22 -13.97
CA ASN A 277 -6.04 8.46 -15.01
C ASN A 277 -5.55 7.16 -15.66
N GLY A 278 -6.27 6.06 -15.50
CA GLY A 278 -5.87 4.72 -15.91
C GLY A 278 -5.88 4.46 -17.41
N ALA A 279 -6.28 5.41 -18.24
CA ALA A 279 -6.12 5.28 -19.70
C ALA A 279 -4.69 5.52 -20.19
N CYS A 280 -3.77 5.94 -19.30
CA CYS A 280 -2.34 6.02 -19.58
C CYS A 280 -1.54 4.99 -18.77
N GLY A 281 -0.28 4.82 -19.12
CA GLY A 281 0.66 4.01 -18.33
C GLY A 281 0.89 4.60 -16.95
N GLN A 282 1.48 3.81 -16.07
CA GLN A 282 1.60 4.12 -14.65
C GLN A 282 2.59 5.29 -14.41
N PRO A 283 2.14 6.45 -13.89
CA PRO A 283 3.03 7.54 -13.51
C PRO A 283 3.72 7.24 -12.17
N SER A 284 4.80 7.95 -11.85
CA SER A 284 5.34 8.01 -10.49
C SER A 284 4.33 8.60 -9.52
N HIS A 285 4.57 8.43 -8.20
CA HIS A 285 3.67 9.00 -7.19
C HIS A 285 3.55 10.53 -7.32
N ASP A 286 4.66 11.23 -7.46
CA ASP A 286 4.66 12.69 -7.56
C ASP A 286 3.96 13.20 -8.83
N ALA A 287 4.15 12.51 -9.94
CA ALA A 287 3.51 12.86 -11.22
C ALA A 287 1.97 12.75 -11.21
N LEU A 288 1.38 12.09 -10.21
CA LEU A 288 -0.08 12.08 -10.03
C LEU A 288 -0.65 13.47 -9.69
N TYR A 289 0.18 14.35 -9.15
CA TYR A 289 -0.20 15.69 -8.67
C TYR A 289 0.31 16.81 -9.57
N ASP A 290 0.95 16.45 -10.70
CA ASP A 290 1.37 17.39 -11.74
C ASP A 290 0.21 17.87 -12.60
N THR A 291 0.52 18.56 -13.70
CA THR A 291 -0.45 19.02 -14.70
C THR A 291 -1.29 17.86 -15.22
N ARG A 292 -2.61 18.01 -15.20
CA ARG A 292 -3.57 17.04 -15.71
C ARG A 292 -3.28 16.67 -17.16
N ARG A 293 -3.51 15.40 -17.47
CA ARG A 293 -3.42 14.83 -18.81
C ARG A 293 -4.80 14.32 -19.25
N PRO A 294 -5.63 15.13 -19.94
CA PRO A 294 -7.01 14.76 -20.28
C PRO A 294 -7.12 13.46 -21.06
N GLU A 295 -6.12 13.11 -21.87
CA GLU A 295 -6.05 11.85 -22.60
C GLU A 295 -5.98 10.61 -21.71
N CYS A 296 -5.57 10.79 -20.45
CA CYS A 296 -5.48 9.72 -19.47
C CYS A 296 -6.77 9.51 -18.67
N GLU A 297 -7.69 10.47 -18.69
CA GLU A 297 -8.88 10.54 -17.85
C GLU A 297 -9.99 9.62 -18.36
N ILE A 298 -10.11 8.42 -17.80
CA ILE A 298 -11.01 7.38 -18.31
C ILE A 298 -12.49 7.81 -18.28
N MET A 299 -12.94 8.52 -17.22
CA MET A 299 -14.34 8.95 -17.12
C MET A 299 -14.69 9.96 -18.20
N ASN A 300 -13.80 10.93 -18.47
CA ASN A 300 -13.99 11.93 -19.52
C ASN A 300 -13.90 11.29 -20.92
N ARG A 301 -13.02 10.29 -21.09
CA ARG A 301 -12.96 9.51 -22.35
C ARG A 301 -14.29 8.78 -22.61
N LEU A 302 -14.88 8.17 -21.59
CA LEU A 302 -16.18 7.50 -21.72
C LEU A 302 -17.32 8.51 -21.95
N ASP A 303 -17.28 9.68 -21.31
CA ASP A 303 -18.25 10.76 -21.57
C ASP A 303 -18.22 11.21 -23.03
N SER A 304 -17.03 11.42 -23.60
CA SER A 304 -16.87 11.78 -25.02
C SER A 304 -17.41 10.71 -25.99
N LEU A 305 -17.53 9.46 -25.53
CA LEU A 305 -18.15 8.35 -26.25
C LEU A 305 -19.67 8.23 -25.99
N GLY A 306 -20.25 9.15 -25.24
CA GLY A 306 -21.69 9.21 -24.96
C GLY A 306 -22.16 8.39 -23.77
N PHE A 307 -21.27 8.00 -22.85
CA PHE A 307 -21.64 7.41 -21.57
C PHE A 307 -21.92 8.49 -20.54
N LYS A 308 -23.17 8.61 -20.10
CA LYS A 308 -23.53 9.55 -19.03
C LYS A 308 -22.86 9.20 -17.72
N GLN A 309 -22.14 10.13 -17.13
CA GLN A 309 -21.41 9.90 -15.89
C GLN A 309 -22.29 9.99 -14.64
N HIS A 310 -22.04 9.13 -13.65
CA HIS A 310 -22.62 9.17 -12.31
C HIS A 310 -21.56 8.81 -11.27
N LEU A 311 -21.64 9.40 -10.07
CA LEU A 311 -20.79 9.10 -8.93
C LEU A 311 -21.63 8.72 -7.72
N PHE A 312 -21.32 7.59 -7.09
CA PHE A 312 -21.96 7.10 -5.87
C PHE A 312 -20.90 6.83 -4.81
N LEU A 313 -21.09 7.40 -3.63
CA LEU A 313 -20.22 7.18 -2.48
C LEU A 313 -21.06 6.66 -1.32
N ASP A 314 -20.49 5.77 -0.48
CA ASP A 314 -21.08 5.41 0.81
C ASP A 314 -20.68 6.38 1.93
N HIS A 315 -19.90 7.42 1.62
CA HIS A 315 -19.37 8.45 2.50
C HIS A 315 -19.53 9.84 1.88
N SER A 316 -19.11 10.91 2.58
CA SER A 316 -19.27 12.29 2.07
C SER A 316 -18.27 12.69 0.98
N GLY A 317 -17.12 12.01 0.93
CA GLY A 317 -15.98 12.39 0.08
C GLY A 317 -15.21 13.61 0.57
N VAL A 318 -15.47 14.08 1.78
CA VAL A 318 -14.83 15.28 2.34
C VAL A 318 -13.49 14.97 2.99
N TYR A 319 -13.36 13.80 3.65
CA TYR A 319 -12.14 13.43 4.33
C TYR A 319 -10.94 13.43 3.37
N ASP A 320 -9.81 14.00 3.83
CA ASP A 320 -8.57 14.17 3.07
C ASP A 320 -8.78 14.84 1.70
N ASN A 321 -9.80 15.72 1.62
CA ASN A 321 -10.15 16.43 0.39
C ASN A 321 -10.41 15.52 -0.83
N TYR A 322 -10.80 14.25 -0.57
CA TYR A 322 -10.88 13.14 -1.53
C TYR A 322 -11.63 13.51 -2.81
N LEU A 323 -12.89 13.93 -2.70
CA LEU A 323 -13.71 14.25 -3.88
C LEU A 323 -13.16 15.43 -4.67
N ASN A 324 -12.63 16.46 -3.99
CA ASN A 324 -12.05 17.61 -4.66
C ASN A 324 -10.75 17.20 -5.40
N ALA A 325 -9.92 16.34 -4.82
CA ALA A 325 -8.73 15.81 -5.50
C ALA A 325 -9.12 15.06 -6.79
N MET A 326 -10.17 14.21 -6.77
CA MET A 326 -10.67 13.53 -7.98
C MET A 326 -11.07 14.53 -9.07
N ARG A 327 -11.70 15.65 -8.69
CA ARG A 327 -12.15 16.68 -9.64
C ARG A 327 -11.00 17.49 -10.20
N THR A 328 -10.07 17.90 -9.34
CA THR A 328 -8.98 18.82 -9.73
C THR A 328 -7.81 18.11 -10.39
N GLN A 329 -7.48 16.88 -9.98
CA GLN A 329 -6.31 16.13 -10.46
C GLN A 329 -6.62 15.07 -11.53
N ALA A 330 -7.86 14.59 -11.57
CA ALA A 330 -8.28 13.58 -12.55
C ALA A 330 -9.53 13.97 -13.35
N GLY A 331 -9.91 15.25 -13.32
CA GLY A 331 -10.98 15.81 -14.15
C GLY A 331 -12.35 15.18 -13.97
N LEU A 332 -12.65 14.57 -12.81
CA LEU A 332 -13.94 13.93 -12.58
C LEU A 332 -15.07 14.95 -12.58
N THR A 333 -15.92 14.91 -13.63
CA THR A 333 -17.09 15.80 -13.78
C THR A 333 -18.39 15.14 -13.34
N ALA A 334 -18.36 13.83 -13.05
CA ALA A 334 -19.53 13.07 -12.64
C ALA A 334 -20.29 13.74 -11.49
N PRO A 335 -21.62 13.93 -11.61
CA PRO A 335 -22.43 14.44 -10.51
C PRO A 335 -22.41 13.43 -9.35
N PHE A 336 -22.24 13.93 -8.14
CA PHE A 336 -22.37 13.09 -6.96
C PHE A 336 -23.87 12.90 -6.65
N GLU A 337 -24.35 11.67 -6.83
CA GLU A 337 -25.74 11.27 -6.59
C GLU A 337 -26.01 11.15 -5.08
N ARG A 338 -26.19 12.30 -4.43
CA ARG A 338 -26.40 12.36 -2.99
C ARG A 338 -27.81 11.93 -2.60
N ARG A 339 -27.87 11.08 -1.55
CA ARG A 339 -29.12 10.68 -0.90
C ARG A 339 -28.86 10.40 0.57
N ARG A 340 -29.86 10.56 1.42
CA ARG A 340 -29.81 10.07 2.81
C ARG A 340 -30.02 8.56 2.79
N TYR A 341 -29.04 7.82 3.26
CA TYR A 341 -29.06 6.37 3.38
C TYR A 341 -29.19 5.94 4.84
N PRO A 342 -29.65 4.70 5.13
CA PRO A 342 -29.41 4.07 6.40
C PRO A 342 -27.91 3.99 6.69
N VAL A 343 -27.52 4.33 7.92
CA VAL A 343 -26.12 4.28 8.38
C VAL A 343 -25.78 2.84 8.74
N LYS A 344 -24.76 2.28 8.09
CA LYS A 344 -24.27 0.94 8.38
C LYS A 344 -23.13 0.97 9.38
N TYR A 345 -22.18 1.89 9.18
CA TYR A 345 -21.02 2.07 10.03
C TYR A 345 -20.79 3.54 10.35
N VAL A 346 -19.94 3.78 11.33
CA VAL A 346 -19.34 5.09 11.62
C VAL A 346 -17.84 4.91 11.52
N SER A 347 -17.18 5.74 10.73
CA SER A 347 -15.75 5.66 10.45
C SER A 347 -14.90 6.14 11.63
N PHE A 348 -13.58 5.99 11.50
CA PHE A 348 -12.59 6.43 12.48
C PHE A 348 -12.64 7.95 12.77
N ASN A 349 -13.06 8.77 11.80
CA ASN A 349 -13.24 10.23 11.94
C ASN A 349 -14.68 10.63 12.30
N ASN A 350 -15.54 9.69 12.72
CA ASN A 350 -16.94 9.84 13.07
C ASN A 350 -17.89 10.15 11.89
N GLU A 351 -17.47 9.95 10.66
CA GLU A 351 -18.32 10.08 9.50
C GLU A 351 -19.28 8.89 9.39
N GLU A 352 -20.54 9.16 9.00
CA GLU A 352 -21.54 8.13 8.73
C GLU A 352 -21.24 7.44 7.39
N ILE A 353 -21.20 6.11 7.41
CA ILE A 353 -21.02 5.27 6.23
C ILE A 353 -22.34 4.60 5.89
N ALA A 354 -22.78 4.79 4.67
CA ALA A 354 -24.05 4.29 4.18
C ALA A 354 -24.07 2.76 4.06
N ASP A 355 -25.27 2.18 4.18
CA ASP A 355 -25.50 0.77 3.84
C ASP A 355 -25.24 0.52 2.35
N THR A 356 -24.31 -0.35 2.05
CA THR A 356 -23.84 -0.67 0.68
C THR A 356 -24.99 -1.06 -0.26
N LEU A 357 -25.91 -1.91 0.20
CA LEU A 357 -27.04 -2.35 -0.62
C LEU A 357 -27.99 -1.18 -0.95
N SER A 358 -28.16 -0.24 -0.02
CA SER A 358 -28.97 0.96 -0.25
C SER A 358 -28.35 1.88 -1.30
N VAL A 359 -27.02 1.96 -1.37
CA VAL A 359 -26.31 2.71 -2.42
C VAL A 359 -26.51 2.04 -3.79
N PHE A 360 -26.40 0.70 -3.88
CA PHE A 360 -26.66 -0.04 -5.11
C PHE A 360 -28.12 0.12 -5.61
N ARG A 361 -29.10 0.09 -4.69
CA ARG A 361 -30.51 0.31 -5.03
C ARG A 361 -30.78 1.74 -5.52
N HIS A 362 -30.06 2.73 -4.95
CA HIS A 362 -30.14 4.11 -5.43
C HIS A 362 -29.63 4.24 -6.86
N TRP A 363 -28.47 3.68 -7.18
CA TRP A 363 -27.96 3.64 -8.55
C TRP A 363 -29.02 3.12 -9.53
N ARG A 364 -29.65 1.98 -9.23
CA ARG A 364 -30.70 1.42 -10.08
C ARG A 364 -31.87 2.36 -10.29
N SER A 365 -32.25 3.11 -9.26
CA SER A 365 -33.30 4.13 -9.37
C SER A 365 -32.88 5.27 -10.28
N VAL A 366 -31.64 5.76 -10.17
CA VAL A 366 -31.10 6.86 -10.98
C VAL A 366 -31.04 6.47 -12.45
N VAL A 367 -30.36 5.37 -12.78
CA VAL A 367 -30.19 4.95 -14.18
C VAL A 367 -31.47 4.51 -14.87
N ASN A 368 -32.47 4.03 -14.12
CA ASN A 368 -33.78 3.70 -14.68
C ASN A 368 -34.60 4.95 -14.99
N LYS A 369 -34.40 6.04 -14.24
CA LYS A 369 -35.10 7.32 -14.47
C LYS A 369 -34.48 8.14 -15.58
N ALA A 370 -33.14 8.12 -15.68
CA ALA A 370 -32.36 8.96 -16.59
C ALA A 370 -32.66 8.66 -18.07
N LYS A 371 -33.04 7.41 -18.40
CA LYS A 371 -33.32 6.96 -19.77
C LYS A 371 -32.15 7.15 -20.76
N ASP A 372 -30.96 7.43 -20.26
CA ASP A 372 -29.77 7.51 -21.09
C ASP A 372 -29.47 6.15 -21.72
N PRO A 373 -29.11 6.10 -23.00
CA PRO A 373 -28.83 4.82 -23.66
C PRO A 373 -27.57 4.13 -23.11
N ARG A 374 -26.63 4.93 -22.58
CA ARG A 374 -25.36 4.45 -22.00
C ARG A 374 -25.03 5.26 -20.75
N SER A 375 -24.57 4.61 -19.72
CA SER A 375 -24.03 5.29 -18.54
C SER A 375 -22.72 4.66 -18.07
N VAL A 376 -21.87 5.47 -17.45
CA VAL A 376 -20.75 5.01 -16.64
C VAL A 376 -20.93 5.49 -15.21
N SER A 377 -20.89 4.57 -14.26
CA SER A 377 -21.11 4.85 -12.86
C SER A 377 -19.87 4.45 -12.06
N LEU A 378 -19.26 5.42 -11.41
CA LEU A 378 -18.17 5.20 -10.46
C LEU A 378 -18.75 5.11 -9.05
N PHE A 379 -18.42 4.05 -8.36
CA PHE A 379 -18.68 3.88 -6.93
C PHE A 379 -17.37 3.96 -6.17
N ASN A 380 -17.41 4.56 -4.99
CA ASN A 380 -16.34 4.41 -4.01
C ASN A 380 -16.93 4.02 -2.66
N PHE A 381 -16.42 2.92 -2.12
CA PHE A 381 -16.88 2.33 -0.86
C PHE A 381 -15.75 2.28 0.14
N ILE A 382 -15.98 2.82 1.34
CA ILE A 382 -15.07 2.74 2.48
C ILE A 382 -15.61 1.83 3.60
N ALA A 383 -16.65 1.03 3.32
CA ALA A 383 -17.23 0.09 4.28
C ALA A 383 -16.20 -0.88 4.87
N LEU A 384 -15.12 -1.21 4.14
CA LEU A 384 -14.05 -2.10 4.60
C LEU A 384 -12.86 -1.36 5.25
N HIS A 385 -12.89 -0.04 5.32
CA HIS A 385 -11.80 0.75 5.91
C HIS A 385 -11.65 0.45 7.40
N ASP A 386 -10.40 0.34 7.87
CA ASP A 386 -10.10 0.14 9.29
C ASP A 386 -10.66 1.26 10.16
N GLY A 387 -10.99 0.93 11.41
CA GLY A 387 -11.60 1.86 12.35
C GLY A 387 -13.10 2.05 12.18
N ASN A 388 -13.73 1.39 11.20
CA ASN A 388 -15.18 1.39 11.07
C ASN A 388 -15.83 0.60 12.20
N ARG A 389 -16.86 1.19 12.82
CA ARG A 389 -17.62 0.61 13.92
C ARG A 389 -19.12 0.68 13.67
N GLN A 390 -19.88 -0.18 14.29
CA GLN A 390 -21.34 -0.09 14.27
C GLN A 390 -21.81 1.18 15.00
N PRO A 391 -22.91 1.81 14.55
CA PRO A 391 -23.49 2.96 15.23
C PRO A 391 -23.72 2.68 16.72
N GLY A 392 -23.32 3.62 17.57
CA GLY A 392 -23.45 3.48 19.02
C GLY A 392 -22.42 2.57 19.71
N LYS A 393 -21.49 1.95 18.96
CA LYS A 393 -20.38 1.19 19.52
C LYS A 393 -19.11 2.03 19.54
N SER A 394 -18.27 1.86 20.55
CA SER A 394 -16.95 2.49 20.66
C SER A 394 -15.85 1.68 19.99
N ARG A 395 -15.98 0.33 19.99
CA ARG A 395 -15.01 -0.58 19.39
C ARG A 395 -15.27 -0.73 17.89
N TRP A 396 -14.21 -0.69 17.08
CA TRP A 396 -14.30 -1.02 15.65
C TRP A 396 -14.69 -2.48 15.41
N GLU A 397 -15.30 -2.73 14.27
CA GLU A 397 -15.65 -4.07 13.83
C GLU A 397 -14.48 -4.68 13.05
N GLU A 398 -14.21 -5.96 13.29
CA GLU A 398 -13.14 -6.69 12.60
C GLU A 398 -13.38 -6.72 11.08
N PHE A 399 -12.31 -6.95 10.30
CA PHE A 399 -12.38 -6.93 8.84
C PHE A 399 -13.31 -8.00 8.28
N GLU A 400 -13.22 -9.26 8.75
CA GLU A 400 -13.97 -10.38 8.20
C GLU A 400 -15.49 -10.16 8.20
N PRO A 401 -16.17 -9.79 9.30
CA PRO A 401 -17.62 -9.55 9.29
C PRO A 401 -18.02 -8.40 8.35
N ARG A 402 -17.20 -7.33 8.24
CA ARG A 402 -17.45 -6.23 7.31
C ARG A 402 -17.31 -6.70 5.86
N ALA A 403 -16.28 -7.50 5.55
CA ALA A 403 -16.08 -8.05 4.21
C ALA A 403 -17.20 -9.01 3.81
N ARG A 404 -17.68 -9.87 4.72
CA ARG A 404 -18.85 -10.72 4.48
C ARG A 404 -20.10 -9.90 4.18
N ALA A 405 -20.40 -8.89 5.01
CA ALA A 405 -21.57 -8.04 4.79
C ALA A 405 -21.51 -7.29 3.44
N PHE A 406 -20.31 -6.84 3.03
CA PHE A 406 -20.11 -6.21 1.72
C PHE A 406 -20.33 -7.21 0.57
N ILE A 407 -19.76 -8.42 0.66
CA ILE A 407 -19.90 -9.46 -0.35
C ILE A 407 -21.37 -9.92 -0.46
N ASP A 408 -22.08 -10.02 0.66
CA ASP A 408 -23.51 -10.35 0.66
C ASP A 408 -24.34 -9.26 -0.04
N ALA A 409 -24.05 -7.99 0.20
CA ALA A 409 -24.68 -6.87 -0.52
C ALA A 409 -24.36 -6.90 -2.02
N LEU A 410 -23.12 -7.24 -2.38
CA LEU A 410 -22.69 -7.42 -3.77
C LEU A 410 -23.42 -8.60 -4.44
N ASP A 411 -23.58 -9.73 -3.74
CA ASP A 411 -24.30 -10.90 -4.26
C ASP A 411 -25.78 -10.55 -4.59
N VAL A 412 -26.44 -9.81 -3.70
CA VAL A 412 -27.80 -9.28 -3.95
C VAL A 412 -27.80 -8.35 -5.16
N PHE A 413 -26.83 -7.45 -5.29
CA PHE A 413 -26.72 -6.54 -6.43
C PHE A 413 -26.52 -7.28 -7.75
N ILE A 414 -25.64 -8.29 -7.77
CA ILE A 414 -25.43 -9.17 -8.92
C ILE A 414 -26.73 -9.88 -9.32
N ALA A 415 -27.45 -10.45 -8.35
CA ALA A 415 -28.73 -11.11 -8.60
C ALA A 415 -29.80 -10.14 -9.16
N ASP A 416 -29.82 -8.91 -8.66
CA ASP A 416 -30.72 -7.85 -9.17
C ASP A 416 -30.37 -7.44 -10.61
N LEU A 417 -29.08 -7.36 -10.95
CA LEU A 417 -28.62 -7.09 -12.32
C LEU A 417 -29.00 -8.23 -13.27
N GLN A 418 -28.84 -9.48 -12.86
CA GLN A 418 -29.23 -10.66 -13.65
C GLN A 418 -30.74 -10.66 -14.00
N LYS A 419 -31.59 -10.30 -13.02
CA LYS A 419 -33.03 -10.20 -13.22
C LYS A 419 -33.42 -9.00 -14.09
N SER A 420 -32.62 -7.93 -14.12
CA SER A 420 -32.98 -6.69 -14.80
C SER A 420 -32.96 -6.76 -16.32
N LYS A 421 -32.29 -7.75 -16.90
CA LYS A 421 -32.01 -7.88 -18.34
C LYS A 421 -31.25 -6.70 -18.95
N ARG A 422 -30.75 -5.76 -18.12
CA ARG A 422 -29.86 -4.67 -18.58
C ARG A 422 -28.53 -5.24 -19.07
N LYS A 423 -27.97 -4.63 -20.07
CA LYS A 423 -26.61 -4.94 -20.53
C LYS A 423 -25.64 -4.10 -19.70
N VAL A 424 -24.84 -4.75 -18.87
CA VAL A 424 -23.94 -4.09 -17.93
C VAL A 424 -22.57 -4.78 -17.93
N MET A 425 -21.51 -3.98 -18.00
CA MET A 425 -20.16 -4.38 -17.65
C MET A 425 -19.89 -3.95 -16.21
N LEU A 426 -19.92 -4.87 -15.26
CA LEU A 426 -19.59 -4.63 -13.85
C LEU A 426 -18.11 -4.93 -13.63
N ILE A 427 -17.40 -3.98 -13.07
CA ILE A 427 -15.97 -4.03 -12.77
C ILE A 427 -15.79 -3.84 -11.27
N ILE A 428 -15.12 -4.78 -10.61
CA ILE A 428 -14.60 -4.61 -9.26
C ILE A 428 -13.11 -4.24 -9.42
N VAL A 429 -12.71 -3.12 -8.82
CA VAL A 429 -11.32 -2.65 -8.81
C VAL A 429 -11.02 -2.00 -7.46
N PRO A 430 -10.54 -2.76 -6.47
CA PRO A 430 -10.19 -2.21 -5.18
C PRO A 430 -9.03 -1.21 -5.26
N GLU A 431 -8.97 -0.30 -4.27
CA GLU A 431 -7.91 0.71 -4.17
C GLU A 431 -6.58 0.11 -3.69
N HIS A 432 -6.65 -0.63 -2.60
CA HIS A 432 -5.53 -1.27 -1.90
C HIS A 432 -6.08 -2.20 -0.82
N GLY A 433 -5.21 -2.95 -0.15
CA GLY A 433 -5.59 -3.84 0.95
C GLY A 433 -5.77 -3.13 2.29
N ALA A 434 -6.40 -3.86 3.22
CA ALA A 434 -6.55 -3.52 4.62
C ALA A 434 -5.29 -3.85 5.45
N ALA A 435 -4.36 -4.65 4.90
CA ALA A 435 -3.22 -5.22 5.62
C ALA A 435 -3.64 -5.98 6.88
N VAL A 436 -4.69 -6.82 6.78
CA VAL A 436 -5.25 -7.61 7.89
C VAL A 436 -4.17 -8.42 8.60
N ARG A 437 -3.26 -9.01 7.82
CA ARG A 437 -2.03 -9.63 8.31
C ARG A 437 -0.88 -8.68 8.01
N GLY A 438 -0.03 -8.42 9.00
CA GLY A 438 1.23 -7.73 8.73
C GLY A 438 2.14 -8.57 7.83
N ASP A 439 3.27 -8.02 7.48
CA ASP A 439 4.37 -8.70 6.79
C ASP A 439 5.68 -8.58 7.59
N ARG A 440 6.80 -8.88 6.97
CA ARG A 440 8.11 -8.84 7.65
C ARG A 440 8.56 -7.43 8.02
N ILE A 441 8.00 -6.41 7.38
CA ILE A 441 8.44 -5.01 7.47
C ILE A 441 7.36 -4.09 8.07
N GLN A 442 6.11 -4.55 8.17
CA GLN A 442 5.00 -3.77 8.72
C GLN A 442 4.12 -4.64 9.63
N THR A 443 3.66 -4.05 10.74
CA THR A 443 2.66 -4.68 11.60
C THR A 443 1.29 -4.73 10.90
N PRO A 444 0.36 -5.62 11.34
CA PRO A 444 -1.01 -5.60 10.83
C PRO A 444 -1.63 -4.21 10.86
N ARG A 445 -2.40 -3.89 9.82
CA ARG A 445 -3.12 -2.61 9.62
C ARG A 445 -2.23 -1.40 9.28
N LEU A 446 -0.89 -1.51 9.32
CA LEU A 446 0.01 -0.51 8.76
C LEU A 446 0.12 -0.68 7.24
N ARG A 447 0.09 0.46 6.53
CA ARG A 447 0.09 0.50 5.06
C ARG A 447 1.07 1.53 4.49
N ASP A 448 2.02 2.00 5.31
CA ASP A 448 2.98 3.03 4.91
C ASP A 448 3.90 2.54 3.78
N ILE A 449 4.22 1.25 3.78
CA ILE A 449 5.00 0.60 2.72
C ILE A 449 4.03 -0.12 1.78
N PRO A 450 3.98 0.27 0.48
CA PRO A 450 3.06 -0.32 -0.50
C PRO A 450 3.53 -1.70 -0.96
N SER A 451 3.62 -2.66 -0.01
CA SER A 451 4.02 -4.03 -0.30
C SER A 451 3.01 -4.75 -1.19
N ARG A 452 3.45 -5.77 -1.91
CA ARG A 452 2.60 -6.58 -2.80
C ARG A 452 1.34 -7.12 -2.11
N ARG A 453 1.41 -7.47 -0.81
CA ARG A 453 0.25 -7.92 -0.04
C ARG A 453 -0.88 -6.89 0.01
N ILE A 454 -0.52 -5.62 -0.05
CA ILE A 454 -1.47 -4.50 0.02
C ILE A 454 -1.89 -4.07 -1.38
N THR A 455 -0.97 -4.05 -2.34
CA THR A 455 -1.22 -3.48 -3.66
C THR A 455 -1.70 -4.48 -4.70
N GLN A 456 -1.56 -5.80 -4.46
CA GLN A 456 -2.17 -6.82 -5.32
C GLN A 456 -3.64 -7.00 -4.98
N VAL A 457 -4.50 -6.38 -5.78
CA VAL A 457 -5.95 -6.31 -5.56
C VAL A 457 -6.72 -7.24 -6.48
N PRO A 458 -7.86 -7.83 -6.03
CA PRO A 458 -8.68 -8.73 -6.84
C PRO A 458 -9.55 -7.96 -7.83
N VAL A 459 -9.05 -7.73 -9.04
CA VAL A 459 -9.83 -7.10 -10.12
C VAL A 459 -10.61 -8.16 -10.88
N MET A 460 -11.89 -7.91 -11.07
CA MET A 460 -12.83 -8.86 -11.71
C MET A 460 -13.84 -8.13 -12.57
N VAL A 461 -14.26 -8.77 -13.66
CA VAL A 461 -15.26 -8.23 -14.57
C VAL A 461 -16.39 -9.24 -14.79
N LYS A 462 -17.63 -8.76 -14.73
CA LYS A 462 -18.83 -9.55 -15.03
C LYS A 462 -19.69 -8.84 -16.07
N PHE A 463 -20.16 -9.59 -17.05
CA PHE A 463 -21.08 -9.12 -18.07
C PHE A 463 -22.50 -9.59 -17.78
N PHE A 464 -23.47 -8.69 -17.88
CA PHE A 464 -24.90 -8.95 -17.73
C PHE A 464 -25.65 -8.69 -19.04
N GLY A 465 -26.82 -9.30 -19.20
CA GLY A 465 -27.62 -9.18 -20.42
C GLY A 465 -27.12 -10.03 -21.58
N LEU A 466 -26.21 -10.96 -21.31
CA LEU A 466 -25.71 -12.02 -22.19
C LEU A 466 -26.05 -13.38 -21.59
N ASN A 467 -26.35 -14.40 -22.42
CA ASN A 467 -26.89 -15.68 -21.92
C ASN A 467 -26.03 -16.89 -22.27
N LYS A 468 -24.98 -16.74 -23.05
CA LYS A 468 -24.14 -17.86 -23.51
C LYS A 468 -22.66 -17.68 -23.16
N LEU A 469 -22.41 -17.03 -22.04
CA LEU A 469 -21.04 -16.84 -21.56
C LEU A 469 -20.46 -18.10 -20.91
N PRO A 470 -19.15 -18.32 -20.95
CA PRO A 470 -18.48 -19.39 -20.24
C PRO A 470 -18.84 -19.37 -18.75
N LYS A 471 -18.99 -20.57 -18.17
CA LYS A 471 -19.28 -20.73 -16.73
C LYS A 471 -18.05 -20.52 -15.86
N THR A 472 -16.86 -20.78 -16.40
CA THR A 472 -15.58 -20.59 -15.73
C THR A 472 -14.98 -19.25 -16.10
N PRO A 473 -14.40 -18.51 -15.14
CA PRO A 473 -13.70 -17.26 -15.44
C PRO A 473 -12.53 -17.47 -16.40
N VAL A 474 -12.29 -16.48 -17.26
CA VAL A 474 -11.01 -16.36 -17.97
C VAL A 474 -10.04 -15.60 -17.08
N HIS A 475 -8.85 -16.18 -16.89
CA HIS A 475 -7.81 -15.62 -16.03
C HIS A 475 -6.80 -14.81 -16.83
N VAL A 476 -6.52 -13.58 -16.38
CA VAL A 476 -5.40 -12.76 -16.82
C VAL A 476 -4.27 -12.98 -15.83
N THR A 477 -3.31 -13.81 -16.20
CA THR A 477 -2.22 -14.28 -15.33
C THR A 477 -0.97 -13.40 -15.39
N SER A 478 -0.89 -12.47 -16.34
CA SER A 478 0.21 -11.51 -16.44
C SER A 478 0.08 -10.38 -15.40
N ASP A 479 1.23 -9.79 -15.04
CA ASP A 479 1.25 -8.59 -14.21
C ASP A 479 0.61 -7.42 -14.95
N THR A 480 -0.39 -6.81 -14.35
CA THR A 480 -1.21 -5.75 -14.95
C THR A 480 -1.48 -4.61 -13.97
N SER A 481 -1.93 -3.49 -14.49
CA SER A 481 -2.43 -2.35 -13.74
C SER A 481 -3.57 -1.67 -14.52
N TYR A 482 -3.91 -0.44 -14.20
CA TYR A 482 -5.08 0.26 -14.73
C TYR A 482 -5.11 0.40 -16.26
N LEU A 483 -3.94 0.48 -16.93
CA LEU A 483 -3.87 0.52 -18.39
C LEU A 483 -4.51 -0.72 -19.05
N ALA A 484 -4.31 -1.91 -18.46
CA ALA A 484 -4.93 -3.15 -18.94
C ALA A 484 -6.46 -3.09 -18.81
N LEU A 485 -6.96 -2.56 -17.68
CA LEU A 485 -8.39 -2.40 -17.46
C LEU A 485 -9.02 -1.43 -18.45
N SER A 486 -8.38 -0.27 -18.66
CA SER A 486 -8.81 0.73 -19.64
C SER A 486 -8.80 0.18 -21.08
N THR A 487 -7.77 -0.59 -21.43
CA THR A 487 -7.70 -1.27 -22.72
C THR A 487 -8.83 -2.29 -22.90
N LEU A 488 -9.15 -3.07 -21.85
CA LEU A 488 -10.27 -4.00 -21.87
C LEU A 488 -11.60 -3.27 -22.11
N ILE A 489 -11.84 -2.15 -21.41
CA ILE A 489 -13.04 -1.32 -21.62
C ILE A 489 -13.10 -0.81 -23.07
N GLY A 490 -11.99 -0.30 -23.61
CA GLY A 490 -11.90 0.12 -24.99
C GLY A 490 -12.27 -0.98 -25.98
N ARG A 491 -11.76 -2.19 -25.79
CA ARG A 491 -12.07 -3.38 -26.62
C ARG A 491 -13.54 -3.79 -26.56
N VAL A 492 -14.16 -3.75 -25.36
CA VAL A 492 -15.60 -4.04 -25.21
C VAL A 492 -16.45 -3.06 -26.02
N ILE A 493 -16.06 -1.78 -26.04
CA ILE A 493 -16.75 -0.75 -26.83
C ILE A 493 -16.49 -0.97 -28.32
N GLU A 494 -15.23 -1.11 -28.74
CA GLU A 494 -14.79 -1.21 -30.13
C GLU A 494 -15.42 -2.44 -30.83
N THR A 495 -15.50 -3.58 -30.15
CA THR A 495 -16.09 -4.81 -30.69
C THR A 495 -17.62 -4.82 -30.68
N ASN A 496 -18.29 -3.78 -30.14
CA ASN A 496 -19.73 -3.79 -29.86
C ASN A 496 -20.13 -5.09 -29.15
N TYR A 497 -19.42 -5.39 -28.06
CA TYR A 497 -19.42 -6.71 -27.41
C TYR A 497 -20.81 -7.23 -27.08
N PHE A 498 -21.72 -6.35 -26.71
CA PHE A 498 -23.09 -6.68 -26.34
C PHE A 498 -24.04 -6.90 -27.52
N SER A 499 -23.55 -6.90 -28.75
CA SER A 499 -24.39 -7.09 -29.97
C SER A 499 -24.93 -8.50 -30.12
N LYS A 500 -24.27 -9.51 -29.52
CA LYS A 500 -24.68 -10.92 -29.58
C LYS A 500 -24.92 -11.51 -28.20
N PRO A 501 -25.80 -12.53 -28.05
CA PRO A 501 -26.09 -13.19 -26.75
C PRO A 501 -24.87 -13.85 -26.09
N GLU A 502 -23.90 -14.28 -26.86
CA GLU A 502 -22.64 -14.91 -26.42
C GLU A 502 -21.48 -13.89 -26.29
N GLY A 503 -21.71 -12.63 -26.64
CA GLY A 503 -20.67 -11.62 -26.87
C GLY A 503 -20.24 -11.61 -28.34
N ALA A 504 -19.82 -10.44 -28.84
CA ALA A 504 -19.43 -10.29 -30.24
C ALA A 504 -18.17 -11.07 -30.60
N VAL A 505 -17.30 -11.27 -29.60
CA VAL A 505 -16.05 -12.05 -29.67
C VAL A 505 -15.94 -12.94 -28.44
N PRO A 506 -15.13 -14.01 -28.44
CA PRO A 506 -14.82 -14.78 -27.22
C PRO A 506 -14.21 -13.89 -26.13
N ILE A 507 -14.49 -14.18 -24.86
CA ILE A 507 -13.89 -13.42 -23.74
C ILE A 507 -12.35 -13.52 -23.76
N ALA A 508 -11.81 -14.68 -24.18
CA ALA A 508 -10.38 -14.87 -24.32
C ALA A 508 -9.74 -13.85 -25.26
N ASP A 509 -10.41 -13.49 -26.35
CA ASP A 509 -9.91 -12.50 -27.33
C ASP A 509 -9.95 -11.07 -26.75
N LEU A 510 -10.90 -10.77 -25.86
CA LEU A 510 -10.94 -9.47 -25.16
C LEU A 510 -9.73 -9.28 -24.24
N VAL A 511 -9.25 -10.35 -23.63
CA VAL A 511 -8.14 -10.29 -22.66
C VAL A 511 -6.80 -10.69 -23.23
N ASN A 512 -6.77 -11.19 -24.49
CA ASN A 512 -5.51 -11.52 -25.15
C ASN A 512 -4.64 -10.27 -25.31
N ASP A 513 -3.34 -10.41 -25.04
CA ASP A 513 -2.36 -9.31 -25.21
C ASP A 513 -2.77 -7.98 -24.55
N LEU A 514 -3.42 -8.06 -23.37
CA LEU A 514 -3.62 -6.86 -22.56
C LEU A 514 -2.27 -6.29 -22.11
N PRO A 515 -2.13 -4.95 -22.04
CA PRO A 515 -0.89 -4.31 -21.62
C PRO A 515 -0.42 -4.84 -20.27
N THR A 516 0.80 -5.35 -20.21
CA THR A 516 1.44 -5.71 -18.93
C THR A 516 2.04 -4.47 -18.28
N THR A 517 2.10 -4.46 -16.95
CA THR A 517 2.75 -3.41 -16.17
C THR A 517 3.58 -4.06 -15.08
N HIS A 518 4.84 -3.68 -14.93
CA HIS A 518 5.70 -4.21 -13.89
C HIS A 518 5.18 -3.87 -12.49
N MET A 519 5.48 -4.71 -11.50
CA MET A 519 5.08 -4.51 -10.10
C MET A 519 5.93 -3.41 -9.46
N VAL A 520 5.51 -2.17 -9.65
CA VAL A 520 6.04 -0.96 -9.00
C VAL A 520 4.90 -0.33 -8.22
N SER A 521 5.12 -0.08 -6.93
CA SER A 521 4.10 0.49 -6.03
C SER A 521 4.73 1.61 -5.21
N GLU A 522 4.07 2.77 -5.16
CA GLU A 522 4.63 4.00 -4.61
C GLU A 522 3.64 4.76 -3.72
N ASN A 523 4.14 5.19 -2.58
CA ASN A 523 3.56 6.22 -1.73
C ASN A 523 4.53 7.40 -1.65
N ALA A 524 4.13 8.51 -1.05
CA ALA A 524 5.00 9.68 -0.88
C ALA A 524 6.35 9.39 -0.20
N GLN A 525 6.46 8.32 0.59
CA GLN A 525 7.63 8.04 1.43
C GLN A 525 8.26 6.67 1.22
N ALA A 526 7.61 5.80 0.48
CA ALA A 526 8.09 4.44 0.25
C ALA A 526 7.75 3.97 -1.15
N MET A 527 8.67 3.24 -1.75
CA MET A 527 8.51 2.57 -3.02
C MET A 527 8.88 1.10 -2.87
N VAL A 528 8.06 0.23 -3.41
CA VAL A 528 8.34 -1.21 -3.54
C VAL A 528 8.27 -1.59 -5.02
N LEU A 529 9.29 -2.25 -5.52
CA LEU A 529 9.29 -2.77 -6.88
C LEU A 529 9.87 -4.19 -6.94
N GLU A 530 9.44 -4.94 -7.96
CA GLU A 530 10.06 -6.21 -8.28
C GLU A 530 11.14 -6.03 -9.33
N TYR A 531 12.34 -6.51 -9.03
CA TYR A 531 13.45 -6.56 -9.96
C TYR A 531 14.14 -7.92 -9.90
N LYS A 532 14.31 -8.60 -11.04
CA LYS A 532 14.91 -9.94 -11.15
C LYS A 532 14.29 -10.96 -10.19
N GLY A 533 12.94 -10.93 -10.02
CA GLY A 533 12.20 -11.86 -9.16
C GLY A 533 12.33 -11.62 -7.66
N LYS A 534 12.88 -10.48 -7.23
CA LYS A 534 12.97 -10.05 -5.83
C LYS A 534 12.27 -8.72 -5.64
N ASP A 535 11.61 -8.57 -4.49
CA ASP A 535 11.04 -7.28 -4.09
C ASP A 535 12.10 -6.43 -3.39
N TYR A 536 12.21 -5.19 -3.83
CA TYR A 536 13.10 -4.17 -3.27
C TYR A 536 12.28 -3.03 -2.68
N LEU A 537 12.72 -2.53 -1.54
CA LEU A 537 12.11 -1.40 -0.83
C LEU A 537 13.08 -0.22 -0.82
N LYS A 538 12.57 0.96 -1.19
CA LYS A 538 13.25 2.25 -1.03
C LYS A 538 12.39 3.18 -0.20
N MET A 539 12.93 3.70 0.89
CA MET A 539 12.33 4.81 1.63
C MET A 539 12.78 6.14 1.01
N SER A 540 11.97 7.19 1.10
CA SER A 540 12.19 8.49 0.42
C SER A 540 13.60 9.11 0.57
N LYS A 541 14.35 8.72 1.60
CA LYS A 541 15.72 9.18 1.88
C LYS A 541 16.75 8.05 1.92
N GLY A 542 16.41 6.86 1.41
CA GLY A 542 17.22 5.65 1.51
C GLY A 542 17.75 5.17 0.16
N GLN A 543 18.63 4.17 0.26
CA GLN A 543 19.01 3.29 -0.85
C GLN A 543 18.05 2.11 -0.93
N TRP A 544 18.09 1.38 -2.05
CA TRP A 544 17.33 0.14 -2.20
C TRP A 544 17.84 -0.96 -1.28
#